data_eee747146956a3829833f53b7c742100
#
_entry.id   eee747146956a3829833f53b7c742100
#
_cell.length_a   1.000
_cell.length_b   1.000
_cell.length_c   1.000
_cell.angle_alpha   90.00
_cell.angle_beta   90.00
_cell.angle_gamma   90.00
#
_symmetry.space_group_name_H-M   'P 1'
#
loop_
_entity.id
_entity.type
_entity.pdbx_description
1 polymer ?
#
loop_
_entity_poly.entity_id
_entity_poly.type
_entity_poly.pdbx_seq_one_letter_code
_entity_poly.pdbx_strand_id
1 'polypeptide(L)'
;RPAALQNRYAGEAGGLSGAPLFAPATDILARVAGHAKQRLAVIGVGGVASGWQAYAKILVGADLVQLYTGLALHGPQLPATILAQLARLMQADGLTNLAAAKGQIPDAEKAIQHALRLSQISVTPKATA
;
A
#
# COMPACT_ATOMS: atom_id res chain seq x y z
N ARG A 1 -7.62 -5.01 -17.57
CA ARG A 1 -8.45 -5.31 -16.40
C ARG A 1 -8.15 -6.73 -15.92
N PRO A 2 -8.12 -7.00 -14.60
CA PRO A 2 -7.94 -8.37 -14.12
C PRO A 2 -9.03 -9.30 -14.64
N ALA A 3 -8.66 -10.48 -15.10
CA ALA A 3 -9.62 -11.48 -15.61
C ALA A 3 -10.63 -11.94 -14.55
N ALA A 4 -10.28 -11.81 -13.28
CA ALA A 4 -11.13 -12.15 -12.14
C ALA A 4 -12.13 -11.06 -11.74
N LEU A 5 -12.22 -9.95 -12.48
CA LEU A 5 -13.15 -8.86 -12.14
C LEU A 5 -14.59 -9.27 -12.42
N GLN A 6 -15.30 -9.68 -11.36
CA GLN A 6 -16.72 -10.05 -11.41
C GLN A 6 -17.57 -8.82 -11.04
N ASN A 7 -17.84 -7.98 -12.01
CA ASN A 7 -18.72 -6.83 -11.83
C ASN A 7 -19.59 -6.65 -13.07
N ARG A 8 -20.89 -6.34 -12.88
CA ARG A 8 -21.82 -6.10 -14.00
C ARG A 8 -21.36 -4.99 -14.96
N TYR A 9 -20.51 -4.07 -14.48
CA TYR A 9 -19.94 -2.97 -15.25
C TYR A 9 -18.54 -3.27 -15.80
N ALA A 10 -18.07 -4.51 -15.74
CA ALA A 10 -16.71 -4.88 -16.19
C ALA A 10 -16.45 -4.57 -17.67
N GLY A 11 -17.49 -4.50 -18.49
CA GLY A 11 -17.43 -4.16 -19.93
C GLY A 11 -17.47 -2.66 -20.25
N GLU A 12 -17.75 -1.79 -19.28
CA GLU A 12 -17.90 -0.35 -19.55
C GLU A 12 -16.56 0.31 -19.88
N ALA A 13 -16.63 1.40 -20.66
CA ALA A 13 -15.48 2.25 -20.95
C ALA A 13 -14.99 2.93 -19.66
N GLY A 14 -13.66 3.08 -19.50
CA GLY A 14 -13.04 3.71 -18.33
C GLY A 14 -11.94 2.88 -17.71
N GLY A 15 -11.24 3.46 -16.74
CA GLY A 15 -10.19 2.81 -15.98
C GLY A 15 -10.71 2.08 -14.75
N LEU A 16 -10.08 0.97 -14.40
CA LEU A 16 -10.31 0.30 -13.11
C LEU A 16 -9.77 1.19 -11.98
N SER A 17 -10.51 1.28 -10.88
CA SER A 17 -10.08 1.99 -9.66
C SER A 17 -10.48 1.22 -8.39
N GLY A 18 -10.03 1.70 -7.22
CA GLY A 18 -10.33 1.08 -5.93
C GLY A 18 -9.56 -0.20 -5.64
N ALA A 19 -10.06 -1.00 -4.69
CA ALA A 19 -9.36 -2.16 -4.14
C ALA A 19 -8.83 -3.17 -5.19
N PRO A 20 -9.55 -3.50 -6.28
CA PRO A 20 -9.04 -4.44 -7.29
C PRO A 20 -7.76 -3.96 -8.00
N LEU A 21 -7.47 -2.65 -7.95
CA LEU A 21 -6.26 -2.09 -8.57
C LEU A 21 -5.01 -2.25 -7.68
N PHE A 22 -5.16 -2.58 -6.40
CA PHE A 22 -4.05 -2.54 -5.45
C PHE A 22 -2.87 -3.43 -5.86
N ALA A 23 -3.10 -4.72 -6.05
CA ALA A 23 -2.04 -5.66 -6.38
C ALA A 23 -1.36 -5.36 -7.74
N PRO A 24 -2.11 -5.20 -8.85
CA PRO A 24 -1.48 -4.91 -10.15
C PRO A 24 -0.77 -3.55 -10.16
N ALA A 25 -1.29 -2.53 -9.47
CA ALA A 25 -0.60 -1.24 -9.38
C ALA A 25 0.66 -1.30 -8.50
N THR A 26 0.70 -2.20 -7.52
CA THR A 26 1.89 -2.40 -6.67
C THR A 26 2.99 -3.15 -7.43
N ASP A 27 2.62 -4.11 -8.28
CA ASP A 27 3.58 -4.79 -9.16
C ASP A 27 4.23 -3.82 -10.16
N ILE A 28 3.43 -2.99 -10.84
CA ILE A 28 3.94 -1.97 -11.74
C ILE A 28 4.85 -0.98 -10.99
N LEU A 29 4.44 -0.55 -9.79
CA LEU A 29 5.23 0.35 -8.94
C LEU A 29 6.60 -0.25 -8.60
N ALA A 30 6.67 -1.51 -8.20
CA ALA A 30 7.92 -2.21 -7.90
C ALA A 30 8.87 -2.20 -9.10
N ARG A 31 8.35 -2.47 -10.29
CA ARG A 31 9.12 -2.44 -11.55
C ARG A 31 9.62 -1.04 -11.89
N VAL A 32 8.76 -0.03 -11.76
CA VAL A 32 9.13 1.39 -12.01
C VAL A 32 10.18 1.85 -11.02
N ALA A 33 10.02 1.57 -9.72
CA ALA A 33 10.98 1.93 -8.67
C ALA A 33 12.35 1.30 -8.94
N GLY A 34 12.39 0.02 -9.34
CA GLY A 34 13.61 -0.67 -9.73
C GLY A 34 14.35 -0.03 -10.92
N HIS A 35 13.62 0.52 -11.89
CA HIS A 35 14.20 1.24 -13.03
C HIS A 35 14.59 2.69 -12.68
N ALA A 36 13.81 3.35 -11.83
CA ALA A 36 14.08 4.73 -11.41
C ALA A 36 15.41 4.86 -10.64
N LYS A 37 15.84 3.83 -9.92
CA LYS A 37 17.11 3.77 -9.16
C LYS A 37 17.35 5.02 -8.34
N GLN A 38 16.34 5.53 -7.67
CA GLN A 38 16.36 6.76 -6.86
C GLN A 38 16.65 8.07 -7.61
N ARG A 39 16.67 8.04 -8.94
CA ARG A 39 16.88 9.26 -9.76
C ARG A 39 15.62 10.12 -9.87
N LEU A 40 14.47 9.54 -9.59
CA LEU A 40 13.15 10.18 -9.65
C LEU A 40 12.38 9.83 -8.39
N ALA A 41 11.60 10.77 -7.88
CA ALA A 41 10.61 10.48 -6.86
C ALA A 41 9.46 9.63 -7.46
N VAL A 42 9.12 8.55 -6.80
CA VAL A 42 8.08 7.61 -7.25
C VAL A 42 6.88 7.69 -6.34
N ILE A 43 5.70 7.94 -6.90
CA ILE A 43 4.44 8.04 -6.17
C ILE A 43 3.66 6.73 -6.36
N GLY A 44 3.42 6.01 -5.28
CA GLY A 44 2.59 4.81 -5.28
C GLY A 44 1.10 5.16 -5.25
N VAL A 45 0.37 4.84 -6.32
CA VAL A 45 -1.06 5.09 -6.45
C VAL A 45 -1.81 3.80 -6.77
N GLY A 46 -3.12 3.76 -6.47
CA GLY A 46 -4.05 2.69 -6.82
C GLY A 46 -4.32 1.72 -5.68
N GLY A 47 -5.60 1.62 -5.31
CA GLY A 47 -6.15 0.67 -4.37
C GLY A 47 -5.79 0.88 -2.89
N VAL A 48 -5.28 2.04 -2.52
CA VAL A 48 -4.90 2.32 -1.13
C VAL A 48 -6.10 2.80 -0.32
N ALA A 49 -6.41 2.08 0.76
CA ALA A 49 -7.47 2.39 1.73
C ALA A 49 -7.09 2.01 3.17
N SER A 50 -5.83 1.62 3.41
CA SER A 50 -5.35 1.20 4.74
C SER A 50 -3.85 1.42 4.89
N GLY A 51 -3.36 1.43 6.14
CA GLY A 51 -1.94 1.60 6.43
C GLY A 51 -1.07 0.47 5.88
N TRP A 52 -1.51 -0.79 5.92
CA TRP A 52 -0.72 -1.89 5.36
C TRP A 52 -0.58 -1.79 3.84
N GLN A 53 -1.61 -1.30 3.13
CA GLN A 53 -1.53 -1.06 1.71
C GLN A 53 -0.56 0.09 1.37
N ALA A 54 -0.59 1.16 2.15
CA ALA A 54 0.38 2.25 2.02
C ALA A 54 1.80 1.74 2.31
N TYR A 55 1.96 0.92 3.36
CA TYR A 55 3.25 0.36 3.74
C TYR A 55 3.84 -0.55 2.66
N ALA A 56 3.04 -1.43 2.07
CA ALA A 56 3.47 -2.28 0.97
C ALA A 56 4.01 -1.46 -0.22
N LYS A 57 3.38 -0.32 -0.56
CA LYS A 57 3.88 0.57 -1.62
C LYS A 57 5.21 1.22 -1.26
N ILE A 58 5.42 1.58 0.00
CA ILE A 58 6.71 2.12 0.47
C ILE A 58 7.80 1.03 0.43
N LEU A 59 7.48 -0.17 0.88
CA LEU A 59 8.41 -1.31 0.87
C LEU A 59 8.91 -1.65 -0.54
N VAL A 60 8.10 -1.50 -1.58
CA VAL A 60 8.53 -1.72 -2.97
C VAL A 60 9.24 -0.52 -3.60
N GLY A 61 9.31 0.64 -2.90
CA GLY A 61 10.12 1.76 -3.32
C GLY A 61 9.40 3.08 -3.60
N ALA A 62 8.13 3.23 -3.19
CA ALA A 62 7.45 4.52 -3.28
C ALA A 62 8.05 5.53 -2.30
N ASP A 63 8.22 6.77 -2.74
CA ASP A 63 8.56 7.93 -1.91
C ASP A 63 7.32 8.50 -1.23
N LEU A 64 6.22 8.53 -1.95
CA LEU A 64 4.93 9.05 -1.52
C LEU A 64 3.82 8.06 -1.89
N VAL A 65 2.70 8.15 -1.18
CA VAL A 65 1.50 7.38 -1.49
C VAL A 65 0.34 8.32 -1.78
N GLN A 66 -0.34 8.08 -2.89
CA GLN A 66 -1.51 8.83 -3.31
C GLN A 66 -2.75 7.96 -3.23
N LEU A 67 -3.84 8.54 -2.71
CA LEU A 67 -5.15 7.89 -2.64
C LEU A 67 -6.23 8.80 -3.24
N TYR A 68 -7.22 8.18 -3.85
CA TYR A 68 -8.40 8.87 -4.39
C TYR A 68 -9.69 8.10 -4.07
N THR A 69 -9.91 6.94 -4.69
CA THR A 69 -11.13 6.15 -4.49
C THR A 69 -11.31 5.74 -3.02
N GLY A 70 -10.22 5.36 -2.34
CA GLY A 70 -10.27 5.07 -0.91
C GLY A 70 -10.78 6.27 -0.10
N LEU A 71 -10.28 7.48 -0.38
CA LEU A 71 -10.74 8.70 0.28
C LEU A 71 -12.21 8.99 0.01
N ALA A 72 -12.66 8.82 -1.25
CA ALA A 72 -14.05 9.04 -1.62
C ALA A 72 -15.02 8.07 -0.91
N LEU A 73 -14.60 6.82 -0.69
CA LEU A 73 -15.43 5.78 -0.06
C LEU A 73 -15.39 5.82 1.47
N HIS A 74 -14.26 6.18 2.09
CA HIS A 74 -14.04 6.12 3.54
C HIS A 74 -14.04 7.50 4.22
N GLY A 75 -14.12 8.58 3.43
CA GLY A 75 -14.22 9.95 3.93
C GLY A 75 -12.86 10.56 4.35
N PRO A 76 -12.90 11.84 4.81
CA PRO A 76 -11.71 12.65 5.04
C PRO A 76 -10.83 12.18 6.20
N GLN A 77 -11.31 11.31 7.07
CA GLN A 77 -10.52 10.73 8.17
C GLN A 77 -9.54 9.66 7.72
N LEU A 78 -9.69 9.13 6.50
CA LEU A 78 -8.86 8.04 6.00
C LEU A 78 -7.35 8.34 6.05
N PRO A 79 -6.84 9.52 5.65
CA PRO A 79 -5.41 9.80 5.74
C PRO A 79 -4.87 9.71 7.17
N ALA A 80 -5.57 10.25 8.15
CA ALA A 80 -5.16 10.17 9.56
C ALA A 80 -5.14 8.72 10.05
N THR A 81 -6.14 7.93 9.67
CA THR A 81 -6.21 6.49 9.99
C THR A 81 -5.04 5.74 9.38
N ILE A 82 -4.72 5.98 8.10
CA ILE A 82 -3.58 5.36 7.40
C ILE A 82 -2.27 5.72 8.08
N LEU A 83 -2.05 6.99 8.45
CA LEU A 83 -0.84 7.44 9.13
C LEU A 83 -0.67 6.77 10.49
N ALA A 84 -1.74 6.66 11.29
CA ALA A 84 -1.70 5.98 12.58
C ALA A 84 -1.38 4.48 12.44
N GLN A 85 -1.98 3.82 11.45
CA GLN A 85 -1.69 2.42 11.15
C GLN A 85 -0.25 2.24 10.65
N LEU A 86 0.22 3.12 9.77
CA LEU A 86 1.57 3.09 9.22
C LEU A 86 2.63 3.21 10.32
N ALA A 87 2.43 4.13 11.28
CA ALA A 87 3.33 4.29 12.43
C ALA A 87 3.44 2.99 13.25
N ARG A 88 2.32 2.30 13.48
CA ARG A 88 2.30 1.00 14.19
C ARG A 88 3.01 -0.10 13.42
N LEU A 89 2.81 -0.16 12.10
CA LEU A 89 3.46 -1.15 11.24
C LEU A 89 4.98 -0.96 11.23
N MET A 90 5.45 0.28 11.11
CA MET A 90 6.86 0.60 11.19
C MET A 90 7.47 0.21 12.53
N GLN A 91 6.78 0.51 13.63
CA GLN A 91 7.21 0.11 14.97
C GLN A 91 7.30 -1.42 15.11
N ALA A 92 6.32 -2.14 14.59
CA ALA A 92 6.31 -3.61 14.58
C ALA A 92 7.45 -4.21 13.73
N ASP A 93 7.86 -3.48 12.68
CA ASP A 93 8.97 -3.85 11.78
C ASP A 93 10.35 -3.35 12.31
N GLY A 94 10.37 -2.70 13.49
CA GLY A 94 11.59 -2.20 14.12
C GLY A 94 12.18 -0.96 13.43
N LEU A 95 11.38 -0.23 12.63
CA LEU A 95 11.83 0.92 11.87
C LEU A 95 11.41 2.24 12.53
N THR A 96 12.32 3.21 12.52
CA THR A 96 12.11 4.53 13.12
C THR A 96 11.74 5.62 12.12
N ASN A 97 11.93 5.37 10.82
CA ASN A 97 11.60 6.31 9.76
C ASN A 97 11.23 5.60 8.45
N LEU A 98 10.43 6.26 7.60
CA LEU A 98 9.97 5.72 6.32
C LEU A 98 11.08 5.55 5.28
N ALA A 99 12.13 6.37 5.35
CA ALA A 99 13.26 6.24 4.43
C ALA A 99 13.98 4.90 4.61
N ALA A 100 14.01 4.38 5.83
CA ALA A 100 14.56 3.05 6.11
C ALA A 100 13.69 1.91 5.56
N ALA A 101 12.37 2.11 5.46
CA ALA A 101 11.45 1.11 4.90
C ALA A 101 11.47 1.09 3.36
N LYS A 102 11.77 2.23 2.73
CA LYS A 102 11.66 2.41 1.29
C LYS A 102 12.53 1.42 0.52
N GLY A 103 11.88 0.60 -0.32
CA GLY A 103 12.57 -0.32 -1.22
C GLY A 103 13.22 -1.53 -0.54
N GLN A 104 12.93 -1.80 0.74
CA GLN A 104 13.46 -2.97 1.43
C GLN A 104 12.97 -4.30 0.84
N ILE A 105 11.79 -4.32 0.28
CA ILE A 105 11.18 -5.51 -0.32
C ILE A 105 10.74 -5.15 -1.75
N PRO A 106 11.66 -5.23 -2.73
CA PRO A 106 11.35 -4.81 -4.11
C PRO A 106 10.38 -5.75 -4.85
N ASP A 107 10.09 -6.92 -4.29
CA ASP A 107 9.09 -7.86 -4.79
C ASP A 107 7.70 -7.48 -4.25
N ALA A 108 6.77 -7.20 -5.17
CA ALA A 108 5.44 -6.71 -4.81
C ALA A 108 4.63 -7.69 -3.96
N GLU A 109 4.65 -8.98 -4.31
CA GLU A 109 3.91 -10.00 -3.58
C GLU A 109 4.44 -10.16 -2.15
N LYS A 110 5.77 -10.25 -2.01
CA LYS A 110 6.42 -10.35 -0.69
C LYS A 110 6.16 -9.11 0.17
N ALA A 111 6.20 -7.92 -0.40
CA ALA A 111 5.90 -6.67 0.30
C ALA A 111 4.44 -6.63 0.78
N ILE A 112 3.49 -7.06 -0.05
CA ILE A 112 2.07 -7.17 0.29
C ILE A 112 1.89 -8.16 1.46
N GLN A 113 2.45 -9.35 1.36
CA GLN A 113 2.35 -10.39 2.39
C GLN A 113 2.98 -9.95 3.70
N HIS A 114 4.16 -9.30 3.65
CA HIS A 114 4.84 -8.78 4.83
C HIS A 114 4.00 -7.72 5.55
N ALA A 115 3.54 -6.70 4.83
CA ALA A 115 2.72 -5.62 5.38
C ALA A 115 1.38 -6.13 5.95
N LEU A 116 0.74 -7.08 5.26
CA LEU A 116 -0.50 -7.70 5.73
C LEU A 116 -0.29 -8.49 7.02
N ARG A 117 0.77 -9.30 7.12
CA ARG A 117 1.12 -10.04 8.33
C ARG A 117 1.36 -9.12 9.53
N LEU A 118 2.11 -8.03 9.35
CA LEU A 118 2.33 -7.05 10.41
C LEU A 118 1.03 -6.39 10.88
N SER A 119 0.10 -6.14 9.97
CA SER A 119 -1.20 -5.55 10.33
C SER A 119 -2.04 -6.46 11.23
N GLN A 120 -1.89 -7.77 11.11
CA GLN A 120 -2.57 -8.76 11.95
C GLN A 120 -1.95 -8.85 13.35
N ILE A 121 -0.63 -8.74 13.46
CA ILE A 121 0.09 -8.74 14.75
C ILE A 121 -0.22 -7.47 15.54
N SER A 122 -0.31 -6.31 14.88
CA SER A 122 -0.55 -5.01 15.52
C SER A 122 -1.96 -4.86 16.12
N VAL A 123 -2.88 -5.77 15.83
CA VAL A 123 -4.26 -5.75 16.37
C VAL A 123 -4.37 -6.50 17.70
N THR A 124 -3.40 -7.36 18.04
CA THR A 124 -3.43 -8.09 19.32
C THR A 124 -2.89 -7.18 20.44
N PRO A 125 -3.71 -6.69 21.39
CA PRO A 125 -3.19 -5.94 22.52
C PRO A 125 -2.25 -6.87 23.29
N LYS A 126 -1.03 -6.39 23.61
CA LYS A 126 -0.20 -7.05 24.63
C LYS A 126 -1.05 -7.18 25.89
N ALA A 127 -1.39 -8.40 26.25
CA ALA A 127 -1.90 -8.68 27.58
C ALA A 127 -0.84 -8.19 28.58
N THR A 128 -1.15 -7.11 29.27
CA THR A 128 -0.38 -6.65 30.44
C THR A 128 -0.48 -7.73 31.50
N ALA A 129 0.61 -8.42 31.72
CA ALA A 129 0.82 -9.20 32.93
C ALA A 129 1.11 -8.27 34.07
#